data_739df0a5b5dd5c8e50eb3c1bb1d708f7
#
_entry.id   739df0a5b5dd5c8e50eb3c1bb1d708f7
#
_cell.length_a   1.000
_cell.length_b   1.000
_cell.length_c   1.000
_cell.angle_alpha   90.00
_cell.angle_beta   90.00
_cell.angle_gamma   90.00
#
_symmetry.space_group_name_H-M   'P 1'
#
loop_
_entity.id
_entity.type
_entity.pdbx_description
1 polymer ?
#
loop_
_entity_poly.entity_id
_entity_poly.type
_entity_poly.pdbx_seq_one_letter_code
_entity_poly.pdbx_strand_id
1 'polypeptide(L)'
;MSVEGGMPDFVYYELFRFLSEGGPMYAVILAGGSGTRFWPLSREKTPKQLLRVFGESTMIQQTVERLHDSLPVENVYIVTGEKYAYDIRNQLMEVCGSDKFRMIIEPVARNTAPAVGLAAAYISRKSPKAVMAVMPSDHIILKEAKFTEVLKKASETASKGYLTTIGIIPDRAETGYGYIKKGKSLGAGGKGRGKAGEKKADPDGAAFSVERFVEKPDLKKASEYVKSGDYLWNSGIFVWRVCDILEEMKKQLPGLYGGIMKIGMAIGKKNEQAVLEEVFAKLEPVSIDYGIMEHAGKVAVVPADINWSDVGSWRALDDIAKKDVSGNIITGNVIDVGSKNSIIYAGKRLIATVGLDNTVVVDTPDATLICDKDRMS
;
A
#
# COMPACT_ATOMS: atom_id res chain seq x y z
N MET A 1 -22.99 16.68 27.42
CA MET A 1 -21.98 15.81 28.04
C MET A 1 -21.00 15.43 26.93
N SER A 2 -19.91 16.18 26.87
CA SER A 2 -18.80 16.01 25.92
C SER A 2 -17.95 14.82 26.37
N VAL A 3 -17.73 13.85 25.51
CA VAL A 3 -16.75 12.79 25.72
C VAL A 3 -15.51 13.19 24.92
N GLU A 4 -14.65 13.98 25.55
CA GLU A 4 -13.26 14.15 25.15
C GLU A 4 -12.50 12.89 25.59
N GLY A 5 -12.16 12.03 24.65
CA GLY A 5 -11.31 10.87 24.85
C GLY A 5 -10.07 10.97 23.94
N GLY A 6 -9.31 12.04 24.08
CA GLY A 6 -7.96 12.11 23.52
C GLY A 6 -7.04 11.17 24.29
N MET A 7 -6.25 10.34 23.59
CA MET A 7 -5.17 9.58 24.23
C MET A 7 -4.23 10.53 24.99
N PRO A 8 -3.73 10.14 26.18
CA PRO A 8 -2.85 11.00 26.97
C PRO A 8 -1.56 11.31 26.19
N ASP A 9 -1.09 12.56 26.26
CA ASP A 9 0.16 13.06 25.68
C ASP A 9 1.38 12.17 25.96
N PHE A 10 1.33 11.37 27.01
CA PHE A 10 2.37 10.42 27.40
C PHE A 10 2.54 9.28 26.38
N VAL A 11 1.48 8.80 25.74
CA VAL A 11 1.55 7.75 24.71
C VAL A 11 2.15 8.32 23.41
N TYR A 12 1.85 9.59 23.10
CA TYR A 12 2.47 10.32 22.00
C TYR A 12 3.97 10.51 22.20
N TYR A 13 4.39 10.83 23.43
CA TYR A 13 5.82 11.07 23.76
C TYR A 13 6.64 9.78 23.73
N GLU A 14 6.11 8.65 24.18
CA GLU A 14 6.76 7.33 24.12
C GLU A 14 6.84 6.82 22.68
N LEU A 15 5.82 7.01 21.85
CA LEU A 15 5.85 6.67 20.42
C LEU A 15 6.93 7.47 19.69
N PHE A 16 7.02 8.77 19.97
CA PHE A 16 8.05 9.67 19.41
C PHE A 16 9.46 9.32 19.89
N ARG A 17 9.64 8.89 21.13
CA ARG A 17 10.91 8.51 21.71
C ARG A 17 11.45 7.20 21.15
N PHE A 18 10.57 6.24 20.82
CA PHE A 18 10.97 4.97 20.20
C PHE A 18 11.45 5.12 18.75
N LEU A 19 10.97 6.13 18.03
CA LEU A 19 11.46 6.48 16.70
C LEU A 19 12.86 7.14 16.72
N SER A 20 13.32 7.58 17.89
CA SER A 20 14.59 8.34 18.02
C SER A 20 15.86 7.48 17.96
N GLU A 21 15.80 6.17 18.23
CA GLU A 21 17.00 5.30 18.10
C GLU A 21 17.31 4.91 16.65
N GLY A 22 16.30 4.94 15.75
CA GLY A 22 16.44 4.60 14.32
C GLY A 22 16.46 5.82 13.37
N GLY A 23 16.28 7.05 13.90
CA GLY A 23 16.02 8.25 13.10
C GLY A 23 14.53 8.43 12.74
N PRO A 24 14.15 9.57 12.12
CA PRO A 24 12.77 9.86 11.76
C PRO A 24 12.27 8.86 10.73
N MET A 25 10.98 8.49 10.85
CA MET A 25 10.29 7.72 9.81
C MET A 25 9.57 8.66 8.85
N TYR A 26 9.61 8.33 7.58
CA TYR A 26 8.88 8.99 6.50
C TYR A 26 7.98 7.98 5.79
N ALA A 27 6.77 8.39 5.45
CA ALA A 27 5.90 7.63 4.57
C ALA A 27 6.03 8.15 3.13
N VAL A 28 6.12 7.24 2.17
CA VAL A 28 6.09 7.52 0.74
C VAL A 28 4.89 6.79 0.14
N ILE A 29 3.91 7.56 -0.27
CA ILE A 29 2.67 7.04 -0.85
C ILE A 29 2.77 7.14 -2.37
N LEU A 30 2.74 6.00 -3.05
CA LEU A 30 2.82 5.91 -4.50
C LEU A 30 1.41 6.07 -5.09
N ALA A 31 1.17 7.18 -5.79
CA ALA A 31 -0.14 7.57 -6.34
C ALA A 31 -0.10 7.85 -7.85
N GLY A 32 0.80 7.18 -8.60
CA GLY A 32 1.01 7.40 -10.04
C GLY A 32 0.16 6.54 -10.98
N GLY A 33 -0.53 5.51 -10.48
CA GLY A 33 -1.28 4.55 -11.30
C GLY A 33 -2.55 5.14 -11.94
N SER A 34 -2.89 4.71 -13.16
CA SER A 34 -4.12 5.12 -13.87
C SER A 34 -5.40 4.43 -13.36
N GLY A 35 -5.27 3.31 -12.65
CA GLY A 35 -6.32 2.62 -11.87
C GLY A 35 -7.70 2.48 -12.53
N THR A 36 -7.79 2.01 -13.79
CA THR A 36 -9.06 1.95 -14.55
C THR A 36 -9.94 0.73 -14.26
N ARG A 37 -9.51 -0.17 -13.37
CA ARG A 37 -10.20 -1.45 -13.08
C ARG A 37 -11.58 -1.29 -12.42
N PHE A 38 -11.89 -0.13 -11.86
CA PHE A 38 -13.20 0.20 -11.29
C PHE A 38 -14.10 0.94 -12.29
N TRP A 39 -13.93 0.69 -13.59
CA TRP A 39 -14.88 1.23 -14.57
C TRP A 39 -16.32 0.79 -14.19
N PRO A 40 -17.34 1.66 -14.27
CA PRO A 40 -17.38 3.03 -14.78
C PRO A 40 -17.05 4.12 -13.74
N LEU A 41 -16.69 3.84 -12.49
CA LEU A 41 -16.26 4.87 -11.54
C LEU A 41 -14.87 5.39 -11.87
N SER A 42 -13.91 4.47 -12.08
CA SER A 42 -12.55 4.87 -12.46
C SER A 42 -12.48 5.27 -13.93
N ARG A 43 -11.79 6.33 -14.18
CA ARG A 43 -11.51 6.89 -15.50
C ARG A 43 -10.05 7.33 -15.54
N GLU A 44 -9.55 7.58 -16.75
CA GLU A 44 -8.20 8.11 -16.92
C GLU A 44 -7.96 9.44 -16.18
N LYS A 45 -8.99 10.28 -16.05
CA LYS A 45 -8.93 11.53 -15.28
C LYS A 45 -9.20 11.35 -13.79
N THR A 46 -9.86 10.28 -13.41
CA THR A 46 -10.25 9.99 -12.02
C THR A 46 -9.83 8.56 -11.69
N PRO A 47 -8.53 8.33 -11.43
CA PRO A 47 -8.02 7.00 -11.15
C PRO A 47 -8.52 6.49 -9.78
N LYS A 48 -8.37 5.19 -9.55
CA LYS A 48 -8.89 4.47 -8.37
C LYS A 48 -8.56 5.15 -7.04
N GLN A 49 -7.34 5.64 -6.86
CA GLN A 49 -6.91 6.28 -5.61
C GLN A 49 -7.69 7.55 -5.25
N LEU A 50 -8.31 8.20 -6.22
CA LEU A 50 -9.14 9.39 -6.03
C LEU A 50 -10.63 9.07 -5.80
N LEU A 51 -11.00 7.79 -5.77
CA LEU A 51 -12.39 7.34 -5.63
C LEU A 51 -12.72 6.95 -4.20
N ARG A 52 -14.00 7.15 -3.83
CA ARG A 52 -14.63 6.59 -2.64
C ARG A 52 -15.18 5.20 -3.00
N VAL A 53 -14.30 4.22 -3.09
CA VAL A 53 -14.67 2.84 -3.44
C VAL A 53 -15.26 2.12 -2.23
N PHE A 54 -14.79 2.51 -1.03
CA PHE A 54 -15.21 1.93 0.24
C PHE A 54 -15.18 3.02 1.32
N GLY A 55 -16.29 3.18 2.07
CA GLY A 55 -16.41 4.22 3.10
C GLY A 55 -16.61 5.63 2.53
N GLU A 56 -16.40 6.64 3.39
CA GLU A 56 -16.70 8.05 3.07
C GLU A 56 -15.50 8.80 2.49
N SER A 57 -14.27 8.37 2.81
CA SER A 57 -13.03 8.97 2.32
C SER A 57 -12.56 8.29 1.03
N THR A 58 -11.84 9.02 0.18
CA THR A 58 -11.18 8.43 -0.99
C THR A 58 -10.04 7.51 -0.56
N MET A 59 -9.58 6.62 -1.44
CA MET A 59 -8.55 5.63 -1.05
C MET A 59 -7.24 6.30 -0.63
N ILE A 60 -6.85 7.40 -1.28
CA ILE A 60 -5.65 8.14 -0.88
C ILE A 60 -5.85 8.86 0.45
N GLN A 61 -7.06 9.40 0.73
CA GLN A 61 -7.40 9.97 2.02
C GLN A 61 -7.28 8.91 3.13
N GLN A 62 -7.93 7.75 2.97
CA GLN A 62 -7.83 6.63 3.92
C GLN A 62 -6.37 6.19 4.15
N THR A 63 -5.54 6.20 3.08
CA THR A 63 -4.12 5.84 3.20
C THR A 63 -3.35 6.83 4.05
N VAL A 64 -3.64 8.13 3.96
CA VAL A 64 -2.99 9.16 4.77
C VAL A 64 -3.56 9.19 6.19
N GLU A 65 -4.90 9.11 6.34
CA GLU A 65 -5.59 9.12 7.64
C GLU A 65 -5.05 8.04 8.58
N ARG A 66 -4.84 6.81 8.08
CA ARG A 66 -4.28 5.71 8.91
C ARG A 66 -2.85 5.93 9.39
N LEU A 67 -2.16 6.94 8.88
CA LEU A 67 -0.80 7.30 9.30
C LEU A 67 -0.77 8.43 10.34
N HIS A 68 -1.91 9.11 10.60
CA HIS A 68 -1.95 10.28 11.48
C HIS A 68 -1.39 9.98 12.89
N ASP A 69 -1.71 8.82 13.45
CA ASP A 69 -1.21 8.41 14.77
C ASP A 69 0.24 7.91 14.75
N SER A 70 0.79 7.68 13.57
CA SER A 70 2.13 7.10 13.41
C SER A 70 3.19 8.12 12.99
N LEU A 71 2.79 9.17 12.27
CA LEU A 71 3.71 10.12 11.65
C LEU A 71 3.14 11.54 11.59
N PRO A 72 3.97 12.57 11.81
CA PRO A 72 3.57 13.94 11.50
C PRO A 72 3.39 14.10 9.98
N VAL A 73 2.43 14.91 9.58
CA VAL A 73 2.05 15.12 8.17
C VAL A 73 3.21 15.63 7.32
N GLU A 74 4.16 16.36 7.90
CA GLU A 74 5.37 16.85 7.25
C GLU A 74 6.34 15.74 6.79
N ASN A 75 6.17 14.54 7.35
CA ASN A 75 6.95 13.34 6.99
C ASN A 75 6.23 12.46 5.95
N VAL A 76 5.04 12.88 5.48
CA VAL A 76 4.31 12.18 4.42
C VAL A 76 4.70 12.75 3.05
N TYR A 77 5.18 11.89 2.18
CA TYR A 77 5.54 12.20 0.79
C TYR A 77 4.57 11.48 -0.15
N ILE A 78 4.02 12.22 -1.10
CA ILE A 78 3.13 11.69 -2.13
C ILE A 78 3.87 11.74 -3.46
N VAL A 79 4.08 10.58 -4.09
CA VAL A 79 4.69 10.50 -5.43
C VAL A 79 3.60 10.28 -6.46
N THR A 80 3.44 11.20 -7.39
CA THR A 80 2.38 11.18 -8.40
C THR A 80 2.80 11.87 -9.69
N GLY A 81 2.08 11.62 -10.79
CA GLY A 81 2.23 12.39 -12.02
C GLY A 81 1.50 13.74 -11.93
N GLU A 82 1.94 14.72 -12.73
CA GLU A 82 1.39 16.08 -12.78
C GLU A 82 -0.14 16.09 -12.97
N LYS A 83 -0.66 15.20 -13.81
CA LYS A 83 -2.08 15.05 -14.13
C LYS A 83 -2.99 14.94 -12.91
N TYR A 84 -2.52 14.32 -11.82
CA TYR A 84 -3.33 14.02 -10.62
C TYR A 84 -2.95 14.89 -9.43
N ALA A 85 -1.86 15.64 -9.52
CA ALA A 85 -1.28 16.36 -8.39
C ALA A 85 -2.24 17.35 -7.76
N TYR A 86 -3.01 18.08 -8.56
CA TYR A 86 -3.98 19.06 -8.08
C TYR A 86 -5.13 18.40 -7.30
N ASP A 87 -5.73 17.34 -7.85
CA ASP A 87 -6.85 16.65 -7.21
C ASP A 87 -6.41 15.94 -5.92
N ILE A 88 -5.24 15.29 -5.95
CA ILE A 88 -4.63 14.67 -4.76
C ILE A 88 -4.42 15.71 -3.66
N ARG A 89 -3.80 16.86 -4.00
CA ARG A 89 -3.57 17.93 -3.02
C ARG A 89 -4.87 18.38 -2.37
N ASN A 90 -5.90 18.66 -3.16
CA ASN A 90 -7.19 19.12 -2.64
C ASN A 90 -7.83 18.10 -1.69
N GLN A 91 -7.89 16.82 -2.10
CA GLN A 91 -8.44 15.77 -1.27
C GLN A 91 -7.65 15.59 0.05
N LEU A 92 -6.32 15.66 0.00
CA LEU A 92 -5.51 15.52 1.21
C LEU A 92 -5.60 16.74 2.14
N MET A 93 -5.78 17.95 1.61
CA MET A 93 -6.03 19.13 2.43
C MET A 93 -7.32 19.01 3.26
N GLU A 94 -8.35 18.32 2.74
CA GLU A 94 -9.62 18.09 3.45
C GLU A 94 -9.39 17.26 4.74
N VAL A 95 -8.52 16.26 4.72
CA VAL A 95 -8.30 15.34 5.85
C VAL A 95 -7.09 15.71 6.71
N CYS A 96 -6.07 16.33 6.14
CA CYS A 96 -4.89 16.77 6.90
C CYS A 96 -5.08 18.14 7.58
N GLY A 97 -6.07 18.91 7.17
CA GLY A 97 -6.26 20.30 7.66
C GLY A 97 -5.08 21.23 7.34
N SER A 98 -4.13 20.80 6.54
CA SER A 98 -2.93 21.56 6.17
C SER A 98 -2.32 21.02 4.87
N ASP A 99 -1.47 21.83 4.23
CA ASP A 99 -0.69 21.45 3.03
C ASP A 99 0.78 21.10 3.34
N LYS A 100 1.07 20.72 4.58
CA LYS A 100 2.44 20.44 5.03
C LYS A 100 3.03 19.12 4.49
N PHE A 101 2.20 18.19 3.99
CA PHE A 101 2.69 17.01 3.27
C PHE A 101 3.50 17.40 2.04
N ARG A 102 4.35 16.50 1.58
CA ARG A 102 5.27 16.75 0.46
C ARG A 102 4.79 16.09 -0.82
N MET A 103 4.62 16.88 -1.88
CA MET A 103 4.34 16.34 -3.22
C MET A 103 5.63 16.19 -3.99
N ILE A 104 5.84 15.02 -4.60
CA ILE A 104 6.91 14.74 -5.57
C ILE A 104 6.21 14.42 -6.89
N ILE A 105 6.47 15.25 -7.90
CA ILE A 105 5.82 15.12 -9.20
C ILE A 105 6.77 14.38 -10.16
N GLU A 106 6.34 13.21 -10.62
CA GLU A 106 7.03 12.47 -11.67
C GLU A 106 6.73 13.10 -13.03
N PRO A 107 7.74 13.46 -13.83
CA PRO A 107 7.51 14.05 -15.17
C PRO A 107 6.85 13.04 -16.12
N VAL A 108 7.11 11.75 -15.94
CA VAL A 108 6.57 10.64 -16.72
C VAL A 108 6.51 9.37 -15.87
N ALA A 109 5.52 8.51 -16.08
CA ALA A 109 5.42 7.25 -15.35
C ALA A 109 6.57 6.29 -15.72
N ARG A 110 7.34 5.82 -14.73
CA ARG A 110 8.49 4.92 -14.89
C ARG A 110 8.44 3.70 -13.96
N ASN A 111 7.25 3.29 -13.52
CA ASN A 111 7.05 2.20 -12.56
C ASN A 111 7.61 2.55 -11.16
N THR A 112 7.63 1.61 -10.22
CA THR A 112 7.82 1.90 -8.79
C THR A 112 9.27 2.11 -8.36
N ALA A 113 10.28 1.49 -8.99
CA ALA A 113 11.66 1.68 -8.57
C ALA A 113 12.18 3.11 -8.80
N PRO A 114 11.94 3.77 -9.96
CA PRO A 114 12.28 5.18 -10.13
C PRO A 114 11.53 6.10 -9.17
N ALA A 115 10.25 5.86 -8.90
CA ALA A 115 9.44 6.63 -7.94
C ALA A 115 10.01 6.55 -6.52
N VAL A 116 10.35 5.32 -6.07
CA VAL A 116 11.01 5.06 -4.78
C VAL A 116 12.37 5.73 -4.71
N GLY A 117 13.19 5.60 -5.78
CA GLY A 117 14.51 6.24 -5.85
C GLY A 117 14.43 7.76 -5.77
N LEU A 118 13.48 8.36 -6.46
CA LEU A 118 13.24 9.80 -6.43
C LEU A 118 12.86 10.27 -5.02
N ALA A 119 11.91 9.59 -4.36
CA ALA A 119 11.55 9.88 -2.98
C ALA A 119 12.74 9.71 -2.02
N ALA A 120 13.52 8.64 -2.20
CA ALA A 120 14.74 8.39 -1.42
C ALA A 120 15.77 9.53 -1.59
N ALA A 121 15.92 10.09 -2.80
CA ALA A 121 16.81 11.24 -3.04
C ALA A 121 16.36 12.48 -2.26
N TYR A 122 15.05 12.78 -2.25
CA TYR A 122 14.52 13.91 -1.47
C TYR A 122 14.70 13.73 0.04
N ILE A 123 14.39 12.54 0.55
CA ILE A 123 14.48 12.24 1.99
C ILE A 123 15.94 12.20 2.44
N SER A 124 16.86 11.64 1.63
CA SER A 124 18.29 11.51 1.97
C SER A 124 18.97 12.85 2.25
N ARG A 125 18.51 13.92 1.63
CA ARG A 125 19.04 15.28 1.89
C ARG A 125 18.74 15.78 3.29
N LYS A 126 17.65 15.32 3.90
CA LYS A 126 17.27 15.67 5.27
C LYS A 126 17.84 14.69 6.28
N SER A 127 17.73 13.41 5.99
CA SER A 127 18.10 12.33 6.90
C SER A 127 18.48 11.05 6.13
N PRO A 128 19.76 10.86 5.79
CA PRO A 128 20.20 9.69 5.00
C PRO A 128 19.94 8.34 5.68
N LYS A 129 19.85 8.32 7.01
CA LYS A 129 19.60 7.11 7.81
C LYS A 129 18.12 6.97 8.24
N ALA A 130 17.24 7.87 7.79
CA ALA A 130 15.82 7.78 8.08
C ALA A 130 15.23 6.46 7.60
N VAL A 131 14.22 5.98 8.30
CA VAL A 131 13.38 4.88 7.82
C VAL A 131 12.34 5.45 6.86
N MET A 132 12.16 4.78 5.73
CA MET A 132 11.19 5.13 4.71
C MET A 132 10.22 3.95 4.53
N ALA A 133 8.93 4.19 4.82
CA ALA A 133 7.83 3.27 4.56
C ALA A 133 7.18 3.64 3.23
N VAL A 134 7.26 2.76 2.25
CA VAL A 134 6.68 2.93 0.92
C VAL A 134 5.39 2.12 0.84
N MET A 135 4.30 2.73 0.37
CA MET A 135 3.02 2.05 0.26
C MET A 135 2.19 2.56 -0.93
N PRO A 136 1.37 1.70 -1.55
CA PRO A 136 0.39 2.12 -2.54
C PRO A 136 -0.69 3.03 -1.93
N SER A 137 -1.23 3.93 -2.72
CA SER A 137 -2.30 4.87 -2.34
C SER A 137 -3.71 4.28 -2.42
N ASP A 138 -3.84 3.05 -2.91
CA ASP A 138 -5.12 2.47 -3.36
C ASP A 138 -5.42 1.10 -2.75
N HIS A 139 -4.82 0.80 -1.61
CA HIS A 139 -5.10 -0.40 -0.82
C HIS A 139 -5.99 -0.11 0.37
N ILE A 140 -6.87 -1.06 0.71
CA ILE A 140 -7.71 -1.01 1.91
C ILE A 140 -7.06 -1.84 3.01
N ILE A 141 -7.09 -1.30 4.22
CA ILE A 141 -6.67 -1.95 5.47
C ILE A 141 -7.71 -1.61 6.52
N LEU A 142 -8.43 -2.63 7.02
CA LEU A 142 -9.54 -2.41 7.96
C LEU A 142 -9.12 -2.46 9.43
N LYS A 143 -8.03 -3.16 9.77
CA LYS A 143 -7.50 -3.23 11.14
C LYS A 143 -6.35 -2.22 11.31
N GLU A 144 -6.68 -0.93 11.39
CA GLU A 144 -5.68 0.14 11.37
C GLU A 144 -4.75 0.13 12.59
N ALA A 145 -5.28 -0.12 13.80
CA ALA A 145 -4.45 -0.26 15.00
C ALA A 145 -3.41 -1.39 14.86
N LYS A 146 -3.83 -2.53 14.27
CA LYS A 146 -2.91 -3.64 14.00
C LYS A 146 -1.89 -3.29 12.92
N PHE A 147 -2.29 -2.52 11.91
CA PHE A 147 -1.36 -2.02 10.90
C PHE A 147 -0.27 -1.14 11.51
N THR A 148 -0.62 -0.25 12.45
CA THR A 148 0.34 0.59 13.18
C THR A 148 1.36 -0.25 13.94
N GLU A 149 0.95 -1.33 14.63
CA GLU A 149 1.85 -2.26 15.32
C GLU A 149 2.80 -2.96 14.32
N VAL A 150 2.26 -3.44 13.20
CA VAL A 150 3.03 -4.11 12.14
C VAL A 150 4.03 -3.15 11.50
N LEU A 151 3.61 -1.91 11.22
CA LEU A 151 4.47 -0.86 10.65
C LEU A 151 5.63 -0.52 11.61
N LYS A 152 5.35 -0.42 12.90
CA LYS A 152 6.38 -0.24 13.93
C LYS A 152 7.40 -1.39 13.91
N LYS A 153 6.92 -2.63 13.85
CA LYS A 153 7.79 -3.82 13.79
C LYS A 153 8.62 -3.87 12.53
N ALA A 154 8.04 -3.49 11.38
CA ALA A 154 8.75 -3.38 10.13
C ALA A 154 9.85 -2.29 10.19
N SER A 155 9.56 -1.14 10.82
CA SER A 155 10.54 -0.07 11.05
C SER A 155 11.71 -0.51 11.94
N GLU A 156 11.44 -1.22 13.05
CA GLU A 156 12.48 -1.79 13.90
C GLU A 156 13.38 -2.80 13.15
N THR A 157 12.78 -3.59 12.25
CA THR A 157 13.51 -4.55 11.43
C THR A 157 14.35 -3.85 10.37
N ALA A 158 13.79 -2.84 9.72
CA ALA A 158 14.48 -1.99 8.75
C ALA A 158 15.66 -1.25 9.38
N SER A 159 15.53 -0.77 10.61
CA SER A 159 16.62 -0.10 11.35
C SER A 159 17.86 -0.98 11.55
N LYS A 160 17.69 -2.32 11.49
CA LYS A 160 18.79 -3.30 11.53
C LYS A 160 19.41 -3.56 10.15
N GLY A 161 19.01 -2.78 9.12
CA GLY A 161 19.52 -2.84 7.75
C GLY A 161 18.90 -3.95 6.90
N TYR A 162 17.67 -4.37 7.19
CA TYR A 162 16.90 -5.24 6.31
C TYR A 162 16.03 -4.40 5.36
N LEU A 163 15.93 -4.81 4.11
CA LEU A 163 14.83 -4.41 3.26
C LEU A 163 13.60 -5.21 3.71
N THR A 164 12.67 -4.53 4.35
CA THR A 164 11.54 -5.19 5.02
C THR A 164 10.26 -5.01 4.21
N THR A 165 9.47 -6.07 4.08
CA THR A 165 8.11 -6.00 3.51
C THR A 165 7.08 -6.47 4.52
N ILE A 166 5.84 -5.99 4.39
CA ILE A 166 4.69 -6.49 5.13
C ILE A 166 4.05 -7.59 4.30
N GLY A 167 4.00 -8.80 4.85
CA GLY A 167 3.42 -9.96 4.18
C GLY A 167 2.06 -10.30 4.78
N ILE A 168 1.03 -10.39 3.94
CA ILE A 168 -0.34 -10.69 4.38
C ILE A 168 -0.51 -12.20 4.54
N ILE A 169 -1.11 -12.64 5.63
CA ILE A 169 -1.44 -14.04 5.86
C ILE A 169 -2.55 -14.45 4.86
N PRO A 170 -2.28 -15.42 3.96
CA PRO A 170 -3.24 -15.83 2.97
C PRO A 170 -4.44 -16.56 3.58
N ASP A 171 -5.65 -16.20 3.19
CA ASP A 171 -6.90 -16.89 3.55
C ASP A 171 -7.44 -17.78 2.40
N ARG A 172 -6.92 -17.59 1.18
CA ARG A 172 -7.30 -18.33 -0.03
C ARG A 172 -6.14 -18.45 -1.02
N ALA A 173 -6.35 -19.27 -2.06
CA ALA A 173 -5.41 -19.39 -3.17
C ALA A 173 -5.67 -18.28 -4.20
N GLU A 174 -4.93 -17.17 -4.11
CA GLU A 174 -5.05 -16.02 -5.00
C GLU A 174 -3.95 -16.08 -6.08
N THR A 175 -4.32 -15.97 -7.34
CA THR A 175 -3.38 -16.02 -8.48
C THR A 175 -2.96 -14.65 -8.98
N GLY A 176 -3.65 -13.59 -8.55
CA GLY A 176 -3.36 -12.20 -8.89
C GLY A 176 -2.26 -11.57 -8.05
N TYR A 177 -1.84 -12.23 -6.95
CA TYR A 177 -0.87 -11.70 -6.00
C TYR A 177 0.51 -12.36 -6.12
N GLY A 178 1.54 -11.60 -5.72
CA GLY A 178 2.85 -12.15 -5.42
C GLY A 178 2.85 -12.87 -4.06
N TYR A 179 3.67 -13.91 -3.93
CA TYR A 179 3.87 -14.69 -2.72
C TYR A 179 5.30 -14.58 -2.22
N ILE A 180 5.45 -14.51 -0.89
CA ILE A 180 6.74 -14.41 -0.21
C ILE A 180 6.92 -15.65 0.67
N LYS A 181 7.95 -16.45 0.42
CA LYS A 181 8.29 -17.60 1.26
C LYS A 181 9.06 -17.12 2.49
N LYS A 182 8.51 -17.40 3.68
CA LYS A 182 9.17 -17.15 4.96
C LYS A 182 10.37 -18.06 5.15
N GLY A 183 11.46 -17.50 5.64
CA GLY A 183 12.63 -18.24 6.09
C GLY A 183 12.72 -18.31 7.62
N LYS A 184 13.91 -18.09 8.16
CA LYS A 184 14.18 -18.14 9.60
C LYS A 184 13.61 -16.92 10.34
N SER A 185 13.09 -17.13 11.55
CA SER A 185 12.69 -16.02 12.42
C SER A 185 13.90 -15.13 12.77
N LEU A 186 13.71 -13.82 12.70
CA LEU A 186 14.68 -12.78 13.06
C LEU A 186 14.47 -12.27 14.51
N GLY A 187 13.58 -12.89 15.28
CA GLY A 187 13.33 -12.56 16.69
C GLY A 187 14.54 -12.86 17.58
N ALA A 188 14.72 -12.08 18.65
CA ALA A 188 15.76 -12.30 19.63
C ALA A 188 15.66 -13.71 20.23
N GLY A 189 16.77 -14.46 20.13
CA GLY A 189 17.09 -15.74 20.69
C GLY A 189 16.20 -16.34 21.78
N GLY A 190 15.07 -16.88 21.41
CA GLY A 190 14.33 -17.85 22.19
C GLY A 190 14.69 -19.25 21.68
N LYS A 191 15.53 -19.99 22.41
CA LYS A 191 15.74 -21.43 22.25
C LYS A 191 14.42 -22.16 22.54
N GLY A 192 13.51 -22.13 21.57
CA GLY A 192 12.31 -22.95 21.59
C GLY A 192 12.43 -24.03 20.52
N ARG A 193 13.12 -25.13 20.79
CA ARG A 193 12.90 -26.39 20.07
C ARG A 193 11.46 -26.84 20.35
N GLY A 194 10.50 -26.36 19.54
CA GLY A 194 9.18 -26.97 19.49
C GLY A 194 9.31 -28.38 18.92
N LYS A 195 8.69 -29.36 19.61
CA LYS A 195 8.56 -30.72 19.11
C LYS A 195 7.83 -30.73 17.79
N ALA A 196 8.29 -31.54 16.84
CA ALA A 196 7.65 -31.75 15.55
C ALA A 196 6.18 -32.17 15.78
N GLY A 197 5.22 -31.37 15.28
CA GLY A 197 3.80 -31.71 15.31
C GLY A 197 2.84 -30.63 15.82
N GLU A 198 3.30 -29.61 16.53
CA GLU A 198 2.43 -28.49 16.92
C GLU A 198 2.60 -27.31 15.94
N LYS A 199 1.55 -27.01 15.18
CA LYS A 199 1.40 -25.73 14.48
C LYS A 199 1.30 -24.62 15.54
N LYS A 200 2.45 -24.11 16.02
CA LYS A 200 2.44 -22.87 16.79
C LYS A 200 2.11 -21.75 15.82
N ALA A 201 1.03 -21.05 16.10
CA ALA A 201 0.77 -19.74 15.50
C ALA A 201 2.07 -18.93 15.56
N ASP A 202 2.45 -18.28 14.46
CA ASP A 202 3.60 -17.37 14.44
C ASP A 202 3.47 -16.40 15.61
N PRO A 203 4.51 -16.21 16.45
CA PRO A 203 4.40 -15.29 17.57
C PRO A 203 4.07 -13.91 16.98
N ASP A 204 2.98 -13.32 17.45
CA ASP A 204 2.51 -11.99 17.02
C ASP A 204 3.69 -11.02 16.97
N GLY A 205 3.96 -10.47 15.77
CA GLY A 205 5.00 -9.48 15.57
C GLY A 205 6.42 -10.00 15.32
N ALA A 206 6.65 -11.29 15.05
CA ALA A 206 7.97 -11.78 14.65
C ALA A 206 8.27 -11.38 13.17
N ALA A 207 9.51 -10.91 12.91
CA ALA A 207 10.01 -10.77 11.57
C ALA A 207 10.73 -12.05 11.12
N PHE A 208 10.66 -12.38 9.83
CA PHE A 208 11.32 -13.54 9.22
C PHE A 208 12.23 -13.09 8.08
N SER A 209 13.32 -13.81 7.83
CA SER A 209 14.04 -13.66 6.57
C SER A 209 13.15 -14.10 5.41
N VAL A 210 13.39 -13.56 4.22
CA VAL A 210 12.72 -14.00 3.00
C VAL A 210 13.61 -15.01 2.30
N GLU A 211 13.05 -16.17 1.92
CA GLU A 211 13.76 -17.17 1.10
C GLU A 211 13.61 -16.89 -0.39
N ARG A 212 12.42 -16.50 -0.82
CA ARG A 212 12.15 -16.13 -2.22
C ARG A 212 10.83 -15.37 -2.38
N PHE A 213 10.74 -14.62 -3.46
CA PHE A 213 9.49 -14.09 -4.02
C PHE A 213 8.99 -15.00 -5.15
N VAL A 214 7.69 -15.10 -5.32
CA VAL A 214 7.04 -15.82 -6.43
C VAL A 214 5.90 -14.95 -6.94
N GLU A 215 6.02 -14.43 -8.14
CA GLU A 215 5.01 -13.55 -8.72
C GLU A 215 3.93 -14.38 -9.41
N LYS A 216 2.67 -14.10 -9.06
CA LYS A 216 1.45 -14.61 -9.70
C LYS A 216 1.49 -16.09 -10.07
N PRO A 217 1.54 -17.01 -9.09
CA PRO A 217 1.57 -18.45 -9.35
C PRO A 217 0.25 -18.94 -9.98
N ASP A 218 0.30 -20.09 -10.64
CA ASP A 218 -0.92 -20.79 -11.03
C ASP A 218 -1.73 -21.26 -9.80
N LEU A 219 -3.02 -21.56 -9.99
CA LEU A 219 -3.94 -21.91 -8.90
C LEU A 219 -3.46 -23.15 -8.09
N LYS A 220 -2.83 -24.11 -8.72
CA LYS A 220 -2.31 -25.30 -8.06
C LYS A 220 -1.20 -24.92 -7.08
N LYS A 221 -0.20 -24.15 -7.53
CA LYS A 221 0.90 -23.66 -6.69
C LYS A 221 0.38 -22.72 -5.59
N ALA A 222 -0.52 -21.80 -5.93
CA ALA A 222 -1.14 -20.92 -4.93
C ALA A 222 -1.82 -21.74 -3.81
N SER A 223 -2.56 -22.80 -4.16
CA SER A 223 -3.20 -23.71 -3.20
C SER A 223 -2.17 -24.46 -2.34
N GLU A 224 -1.06 -24.91 -2.91
CA GLU A 224 0.04 -25.54 -2.17
C GLU A 224 0.68 -24.57 -1.20
N TYR A 225 0.89 -23.31 -1.60
CA TYR A 225 1.49 -22.27 -0.74
C TYR A 225 0.60 -21.93 0.46
N VAL A 226 -0.70 -21.77 0.26
CA VAL A 226 -1.65 -21.53 1.38
C VAL A 226 -1.66 -22.73 2.35
N LYS A 227 -1.72 -23.97 1.82
CA LYS A 227 -1.72 -25.18 2.66
C LYS A 227 -0.45 -25.38 3.47
N SER A 228 0.71 -24.96 2.93
CA SER A 228 2.00 -25.08 3.62
C SER A 228 2.08 -24.19 4.87
N GLY A 229 1.42 -23.03 4.85
CA GLY A 229 1.52 -22.01 5.90
C GLY A 229 2.85 -21.24 5.91
N ASP A 230 3.74 -21.52 4.94
CA ASP A 230 5.08 -20.88 4.84
C ASP A 230 5.10 -19.64 3.98
N TYR A 231 4.02 -19.35 3.27
CA TYR A 231 3.94 -18.24 2.34
C TYR A 231 2.98 -17.16 2.82
N LEU A 232 3.33 -15.92 2.49
CA LEU A 232 2.53 -14.71 2.70
C LEU A 232 2.28 -14.04 1.35
N TRP A 233 1.18 -13.32 1.20
CA TRP A 233 1.01 -12.43 0.04
C TRP A 233 1.89 -11.21 0.16
N ASN A 234 2.46 -10.77 -0.94
CA ASN A 234 3.18 -9.51 -1.03
C ASN A 234 2.18 -8.34 -1.04
N SER A 235 2.17 -7.53 0.02
CA SER A 235 1.28 -6.38 0.11
C SER A 235 1.72 -5.18 -0.74
N GLY A 236 2.94 -5.18 -1.25
CA GLY A 236 3.52 -3.99 -1.87
C GLY A 236 3.86 -2.86 -0.88
N ILE A 237 3.84 -3.15 0.43
CA ILE A 237 4.25 -2.20 1.48
C ILE A 237 5.66 -2.57 1.92
N PHE A 238 6.59 -1.63 1.75
CA PHE A 238 8.01 -1.84 2.03
C PHE A 238 8.53 -0.83 3.03
N VAL A 239 9.47 -1.27 3.88
CA VAL A 239 10.08 -0.43 4.91
C VAL A 239 11.58 -0.69 4.94
N TRP A 240 12.39 0.36 4.82
CA TRP A 240 13.86 0.28 4.82
C TRP A 240 14.49 1.60 5.25
N ARG A 241 15.77 1.60 5.56
CA ARG A 241 16.51 2.87 5.66
C ARG A 241 16.79 3.41 4.25
N VAL A 242 16.73 4.72 4.13
CA VAL A 242 17.00 5.40 2.84
C VAL A 242 18.37 5.01 2.26
N CYS A 243 19.40 4.90 3.12
CA CYS A 243 20.73 4.49 2.68
C CYS A 243 20.76 3.04 2.15
N ASP A 244 19.97 2.11 2.74
CA ASP A 244 20.00 0.71 2.35
C ASP A 244 19.37 0.51 0.98
N ILE A 245 18.23 1.17 0.71
CA ILE A 245 17.58 1.05 -0.61
C ILE A 245 18.44 1.71 -1.70
N LEU A 246 19.07 2.85 -1.43
CA LEU A 246 19.97 3.49 -2.38
C LEU A 246 21.20 2.63 -2.65
N GLU A 247 21.74 1.94 -1.65
CA GLU A 247 22.86 1.01 -1.83
C GLU A 247 22.45 -0.21 -2.67
N GLU A 248 21.25 -0.78 -2.45
CA GLU A 248 20.76 -1.87 -3.28
C GLU A 248 20.45 -1.40 -4.71
N MET A 249 19.90 -0.20 -4.91
CA MET A 249 19.77 0.41 -6.24
C MET A 249 21.11 0.53 -6.95
N LYS A 250 22.16 0.96 -6.23
CA LYS A 250 23.50 1.06 -6.79
C LYS A 250 24.04 -0.28 -7.29
N LYS A 251 23.77 -1.36 -6.56
CA LYS A 251 24.23 -2.72 -6.89
C LYS A 251 23.47 -3.32 -8.08
N GLN A 252 22.14 -3.22 -8.05
CA GLN A 252 21.26 -3.97 -8.93
C GLN A 252 20.78 -3.16 -10.15
N LEU A 253 20.62 -1.85 -10.00
CA LEU A 253 20.12 -0.91 -11.00
C LEU A 253 21.06 0.29 -11.14
N PRO A 254 22.36 0.11 -11.50
CA PRO A 254 23.35 1.19 -11.47
C PRO A 254 22.98 2.38 -12.36
N GLY A 255 22.32 2.15 -13.50
CA GLY A 255 21.80 3.23 -14.37
C GLY A 255 20.73 4.07 -13.70
N LEU A 256 19.77 3.43 -13.03
CA LEU A 256 18.75 4.09 -12.22
C LEU A 256 19.40 4.89 -11.08
N TYR A 257 20.28 4.25 -10.31
CA TYR A 257 20.99 4.91 -9.22
C TYR A 257 21.75 6.17 -9.69
N GLY A 258 22.49 6.06 -10.80
CA GLY A 258 23.22 7.21 -11.37
C GLY A 258 22.30 8.38 -11.73
N GLY A 259 21.16 8.09 -12.34
CA GLY A 259 20.13 9.10 -12.64
C GLY A 259 19.53 9.74 -11.39
N ILE A 260 19.14 8.92 -10.41
CA ILE A 260 18.59 9.40 -9.12
C ILE A 260 19.61 10.28 -8.38
N MET A 261 20.88 9.91 -8.36
CA MET A 261 21.91 10.73 -7.72
C MET A 261 22.14 12.06 -8.45
N LYS A 262 22.07 12.08 -9.80
CA LYS A 262 22.14 13.31 -10.59
C LYS A 262 20.97 14.26 -10.25
N ILE A 263 19.74 13.72 -10.15
CA ILE A 263 18.56 14.48 -9.69
C ILE A 263 18.79 14.99 -8.26
N GLY A 264 19.21 14.09 -7.36
CA GLY A 264 19.48 14.42 -5.95
C GLY A 264 20.44 15.60 -5.75
N MET A 265 21.46 15.71 -6.60
CA MET A 265 22.39 16.85 -6.59
C MET A 265 21.75 18.17 -7.04
N ALA A 266 20.67 18.13 -7.80
CA ALA A 266 19.96 19.31 -8.29
C ALA A 266 18.87 19.81 -7.34
N ILE A 267 18.38 18.96 -6.42
CA ILE A 267 17.29 19.29 -5.47
C ILE A 267 17.66 20.57 -4.69
N GLY A 268 16.74 21.54 -4.68
CA GLY A 268 16.88 22.85 -4.05
C GLY A 268 17.70 23.87 -4.86
N LYS A 269 18.12 23.52 -6.08
CA LYS A 269 18.81 24.44 -6.98
C LYS A 269 17.84 24.99 -8.06
N LYS A 270 18.21 26.10 -8.69
CA LYS A 270 17.40 26.75 -9.75
C LYS A 270 17.10 25.83 -10.95
N ASN A 271 17.94 24.83 -11.22
CA ASN A 271 17.82 23.90 -12.33
C ASN A 271 17.20 22.55 -11.94
N GLU A 272 16.64 22.44 -10.75
CA GLU A 272 16.06 21.17 -10.24
C GLU A 272 15.06 20.58 -11.22
N GLN A 273 14.04 21.36 -11.62
CA GLN A 273 12.97 20.89 -12.51
C GLN A 273 13.53 20.43 -13.86
N ALA A 274 14.40 21.19 -14.48
CA ALA A 274 14.98 20.83 -15.77
C ALA A 274 15.82 19.54 -15.70
N VAL A 275 16.59 19.36 -14.61
CA VAL A 275 17.37 18.13 -14.38
C VAL A 275 16.45 16.94 -14.12
N LEU A 276 15.38 17.14 -13.32
CA LEU A 276 14.38 16.10 -13.06
C LEU A 276 13.75 15.61 -14.36
N GLU A 277 13.22 16.53 -15.18
CA GLU A 277 12.57 16.19 -16.46
C GLU A 277 13.53 15.46 -17.41
N GLU A 278 14.73 16.00 -17.62
CA GLU A 278 15.72 15.42 -18.54
C GLU A 278 16.17 14.03 -18.11
N VAL A 279 16.46 13.85 -16.83
CA VAL A 279 17.05 12.61 -16.33
C VAL A 279 16.00 11.55 -16.10
N PHE A 280 14.87 11.90 -15.46
CA PHE A 280 13.83 10.93 -15.12
C PHE A 280 13.17 10.33 -16.36
N ALA A 281 13.00 11.11 -17.42
CA ALA A 281 12.47 10.62 -18.70
C ALA A 281 13.35 9.54 -19.37
N LYS A 282 14.63 9.46 -19.01
CA LYS A 282 15.58 8.47 -19.56
C LYS A 282 15.73 7.22 -18.68
N LEU A 283 15.13 7.20 -17.46
CA LEU A 283 15.19 6.05 -16.59
C LEU A 283 14.38 4.89 -17.16
N GLU A 284 14.90 3.68 -17.04
CA GLU A 284 14.17 2.47 -17.43
C GLU A 284 13.02 2.20 -16.47
N PRO A 285 11.81 1.88 -16.98
CA PRO A 285 10.67 1.54 -16.15
C PRO A 285 10.83 0.13 -15.56
N VAL A 286 11.00 0.04 -14.26
CA VAL A 286 11.14 -1.23 -13.54
C VAL A 286 10.41 -1.16 -12.20
N SER A 287 9.75 -2.25 -11.77
CA SER A 287 9.13 -2.32 -10.45
C SER A 287 10.20 -2.52 -9.38
N ILE A 288 9.93 -2.02 -8.18
CA ILE A 288 10.81 -2.21 -7.02
C ILE A 288 10.89 -3.69 -6.63
N ASP A 289 9.79 -4.43 -6.80
CA ASP A 289 9.72 -5.86 -6.53
C ASP A 289 10.72 -6.62 -7.38
N TYR A 290 10.57 -6.52 -8.70
CA TYR A 290 11.40 -7.24 -9.67
C TYR A 290 12.83 -6.72 -9.69
N GLY A 291 13.01 -5.39 -9.70
CA GLY A 291 14.33 -4.79 -9.88
C GLY A 291 15.23 -4.88 -8.65
N ILE A 292 14.66 -5.05 -7.44
CA ILE A 292 15.43 -5.04 -6.20
C ILE A 292 15.02 -6.13 -5.23
N MET A 293 13.73 -6.21 -4.83
CA MET A 293 13.32 -7.05 -3.72
C MET A 293 13.56 -8.55 -3.97
N GLU A 294 13.35 -9.02 -5.20
CA GLU A 294 13.57 -10.42 -5.57
C GLU A 294 15.05 -10.84 -5.53
N HIS A 295 15.96 -9.89 -5.63
CA HIS A 295 17.39 -10.14 -5.78
C HIS A 295 18.24 -9.68 -4.59
N ALA A 296 17.66 -8.92 -3.67
CA ALA A 296 18.36 -8.38 -2.52
C ALA A 296 18.72 -9.48 -1.50
N GLY A 297 19.96 -9.47 -1.02
CA GLY A 297 20.47 -10.53 -0.14
C GLY A 297 19.98 -10.43 1.32
N LYS A 298 19.47 -9.28 1.76
CA LYS A 298 19.05 -9.04 3.15
C LYS A 298 17.62 -8.54 3.22
N VAL A 299 16.68 -9.42 2.92
CA VAL A 299 15.24 -9.12 2.93
C VAL A 299 14.56 -9.78 4.13
N ALA A 300 13.65 -9.04 4.75
CA ALA A 300 12.80 -9.52 5.83
C ALA A 300 11.31 -9.34 5.50
N VAL A 301 10.46 -10.18 6.09
CA VAL A 301 9.01 -10.05 6.02
C VAL A 301 8.42 -10.03 7.43
N VAL A 302 7.48 -9.13 7.68
CA VAL A 302 6.66 -9.08 8.89
C VAL A 302 5.26 -9.56 8.52
N PRO A 303 4.81 -10.71 9.06
CA PRO A 303 3.46 -11.21 8.83
C PRO A 303 2.39 -10.27 9.40
N ALA A 304 1.28 -10.12 8.69
CA ALA A 304 0.19 -9.24 9.06
C ALA A 304 -1.18 -9.86 8.76
N ASP A 305 -2.06 -9.84 9.75
CA ASP A 305 -3.50 -10.04 9.60
C ASP A 305 -4.20 -8.71 9.86
N ILE A 306 -4.31 -7.89 8.82
CA ILE A 306 -4.79 -6.51 8.89
C ILE A 306 -6.06 -6.27 8.06
N ASN A 307 -6.71 -7.34 7.60
CA ASN A 307 -7.82 -7.27 6.63
C ASN A 307 -7.44 -6.38 5.45
N TRP A 308 -6.35 -6.75 4.79
CA TRP A 308 -5.81 -6.04 3.65
C TRP A 308 -6.45 -6.52 2.34
N SER A 309 -6.67 -5.60 1.42
CA SER A 309 -7.03 -5.87 0.03
C SER A 309 -6.39 -4.84 -0.89
N ASP A 310 -5.86 -5.27 -2.03
CA ASP A 310 -5.44 -4.37 -3.11
C ASP A 310 -6.64 -3.80 -3.88
N VAL A 311 -7.86 -4.29 -3.60
CA VAL A 311 -9.11 -3.90 -4.25
C VAL A 311 -8.95 -3.86 -5.78
N GLY A 312 -8.49 -4.97 -6.36
CA GLY A 312 -8.14 -5.06 -7.78
C GLY A 312 -9.33 -5.01 -8.73
N SER A 313 -10.55 -5.28 -8.25
CA SER A 313 -11.80 -5.27 -9.03
C SER A 313 -13.00 -5.06 -8.11
N TRP A 314 -14.19 -4.88 -8.70
CA TRP A 314 -15.47 -4.83 -7.96
C TRP A 314 -15.68 -6.07 -7.09
N ARG A 315 -15.27 -7.25 -7.57
CA ARG A 315 -15.36 -8.50 -6.81
C ARG A 315 -14.59 -8.45 -5.49
N ALA A 316 -13.48 -7.74 -5.43
CA ALA A 316 -12.71 -7.63 -4.20
C ALA A 316 -13.45 -6.92 -3.06
N LEU A 317 -14.53 -6.18 -3.36
CA LEU A 317 -15.41 -5.60 -2.34
C LEU A 317 -16.16 -6.67 -1.55
N ASP A 318 -16.40 -7.85 -2.14
CA ASP A 318 -17.07 -8.97 -1.46
C ASP A 318 -16.34 -9.42 -0.20
N ASP A 319 -15.02 -9.25 -0.16
CA ASP A 319 -14.17 -9.71 0.94
C ASP A 319 -14.08 -8.68 2.08
N ILE A 320 -14.36 -7.40 1.79
CA ILE A 320 -14.10 -6.29 2.72
C ILE A 320 -15.34 -5.50 3.10
N ALA A 321 -16.36 -5.45 2.24
CA ALA A 321 -17.55 -4.65 2.49
C ALA A 321 -18.59 -5.39 3.35
N LYS A 322 -19.33 -4.60 4.15
CA LYS A 322 -20.45 -5.14 4.92
C LYS A 322 -21.59 -5.53 4.00
N LYS A 323 -22.05 -6.77 4.12
CA LYS A 323 -23.19 -7.33 3.37
C LYS A 323 -24.46 -7.21 4.17
N ASP A 324 -25.58 -7.07 3.47
CA ASP A 324 -26.92 -7.26 4.05
C ASP A 324 -27.23 -8.74 4.31
N VAL A 325 -28.43 -9.03 4.84
CA VAL A 325 -28.88 -10.40 5.15
C VAL A 325 -29.01 -11.30 3.91
N SER A 326 -29.11 -10.73 2.72
CA SER A 326 -29.19 -11.42 1.43
C SER A 326 -27.82 -11.54 0.74
N GLY A 327 -26.75 -11.07 1.38
CA GLY A 327 -25.39 -11.09 0.83
C GLY A 327 -25.09 -9.96 -0.15
N ASN A 328 -25.93 -8.91 -0.23
CA ASN A 328 -25.72 -7.80 -1.13
C ASN A 328 -24.84 -6.72 -0.49
N ILE A 329 -24.08 -6.01 -1.32
CA ILE A 329 -23.38 -4.78 -1.00
C ILE A 329 -24.10 -3.64 -1.72
N ILE A 330 -24.78 -2.78 -0.96
CA ILE A 330 -25.57 -1.69 -1.51
C ILE A 330 -24.99 -0.36 -1.08
N THR A 331 -24.71 0.51 -2.06
CA THR A 331 -24.17 1.85 -1.84
C THR A 331 -24.98 2.88 -2.64
N GLY A 332 -25.33 3.99 -2.00
CA GLY A 332 -26.06 5.09 -2.62
C GLY A 332 -27.58 4.95 -2.58
N ASN A 333 -28.28 5.61 -3.50
CA ASN A 333 -29.73 5.68 -3.53
C ASN A 333 -30.32 4.48 -4.27
N VAL A 334 -30.58 3.39 -3.54
CA VAL A 334 -31.05 2.10 -4.12
C VAL A 334 -32.33 1.63 -3.45
N ILE A 335 -33.29 1.17 -4.27
CA ILE A 335 -34.44 0.37 -3.83
C ILE A 335 -34.22 -1.04 -4.36
N ASP A 336 -34.01 -1.99 -3.47
CA ASP A 336 -33.84 -3.40 -3.83
C ASP A 336 -35.03 -4.24 -3.39
N VAL A 337 -35.49 -5.14 -4.26
CA VAL A 337 -36.55 -6.10 -3.98
C VAL A 337 -36.06 -7.50 -4.33
N GLY A 338 -35.59 -8.21 -3.32
CA GLY A 338 -35.30 -9.65 -3.41
C GLY A 338 -34.04 -10.03 -4.19
N SER A 339 -33.10 -9.12 -4.39
CA SER A 339 -31.77 -9.46 -4.95
C SER A 339 -30.90 -10.19 -3.93
N LYS A 340 -29.93 -10.96 -4.42
CA LYS A 340 -29.01 -11.78 -3.60
C LYS A 340 -27.58 -11.68 -4.15
N ASN A 341 -26.60 -11.78 -3.25
CA ASN A 341 -25.17 -11.87 -3.58
C ASN A 341 -24.66 -10.81 -4.57
N SER A 342 -25.31 -9.65 -4.65
CA SER A 342 -25.09 -8.65 -5.67
C SER A 342 -24.40 -7.41 -5.12
N ILE A 343 -23.66 -6.70 -5.97
CA ILE A 343 -23.01 -5.41 -5.66
C ILE A 343 -23.78 -4.34 -6.43
N ILE A 344 -24.42 -3.41 -5.72
CA ILE A 344 -25.23 -2.36 -6.33
C ILE A 344 -24.68 -1.01 -5.85
N TYR A 345 -24.09 -0.28 -6.76
CA TYR A 345 -23.56 1.06 -6.53
C TYR A 345 -24.37 2.07 -7.33
N ALA A 346 -25.14 2.90 -6.65
CA ALA A 346 -25.88 4.02 -7.24
C ALA A 346 -25.11 5.32 -7.00
N GLY A 347 -24.87 6.07 -8.05
CA GLY A 347 -24.35 7.44 -7.96
C GLY A 347 -25.41 8.41 -7.43
N LYS A 348 -25.84 9.36 -8.27
CA LYS A 348 -26.89 10.34 -7.89
C LYS A 348 -28.31 9.89 -8.21
N ARG A 349 -28.48 9.00 -9.20
CA ARG A 349 -29.80 8.50 -9.62
C ARG A 349 -30.30 7.45 -8.65
N LEU A 350 -31.64 7.38 -8.51
CA LEU A 350 -32.29 6.25 -7.87
C LEU A 350 -32.15 5.02 -8.79
N ILE A 351 -31.64 3.93 -8.25
CA ILE A 351 -31.58 2.62 -8.90
C ILE A 351 -32.58 1.70 -8.21
N ALA A 352 -33.49 1.12 -8.97
CA ALA A 352 -34.36 0.07 -8.49
C ALA A 352 -33.93 -1.29 -9.07
N THR A 353 -33.74 -2.28 -8.21
CA THR A 353 -33.38 -3.65 -8.60
C THR A 353 -34.42 -4.64 -8.09
N VAL A 354 -34.73 -5.65 -8.89
CA VAL A 354 -35.70 -6.68 -8.52
C VAL A 354 -35.15 -8.05 -8.90
N GLY A 355 -34.96 -8.91 -7.89
CA GLY A 355 -34.63 -10.32 -8.08
C GLY A 355 -33.27 -10.58 -8.76
N LEU A 356 -32.30 -9.67 -8.66
CA LEU A 356 -30.95 -9.92 -9.16
C LEU A 356 -30.25 -11.01 -8.33
N ASP A 357 -29.40 -11.79 -8.96
CA ASP A 357 -28.53 -12.75 -8.29
C ASP A 357 -27.14 -12.67 -8.89
N ASN A 358 -26.11 -12.70 -8.03
CA ASN A 358 -24.69 -12.70 -8.40
C ASN A 358 -24.32 -11.60 -9.42
N THR A 359 -24.91 -10.41 -9.28
CA THR A 359 -24.83 -9.34 -10.28
C THR A 359 -24.11 -8.11 -9.72
N VAL A 360 -23.30 -7.47 -10.55
CA VAL A 360 -22.72 -6.14 -10.27
C VAL A 360 -23.49 -5.10 -11.07
N VAL A 361 -24.01 -4.09 -10.39
CA VAL A 361 -24.66 -2.90 -10.98
C VAL A 361 -23.92 -1.68 -10.49
N VAL A 362 -23.36 -0.90 -11.41
CA VAL A 362 -22.65 0.34 -11.08
C VAL A 362 -23.15 1.46 -11.96
N ASP A 363 -23.74 2.46 -11.35
CA ASP A 363 -24.29 3.63 -12.06
C ASP A 363 -23.44 4.86 -11.83
N THR A 364 -23.10 5.54 -12.93
CA THR A 364 -22.45 6.85 -12.96
C THR A 364 -23.28 7.80 -13.82
N PRO A 365 -23.01 9.11 -13.82
CA PRO A 365 -23.78 10.07 -14.63
C PRO A 365 -23.79 9.76 -16.12
N ASP A 366 -22.74 9.13 -16.65
CA ASP A 366 -22.49 8.91 -18.07
C ASP A 366 -22.50 7.43 -18.50
N ALA A 367 -22.49 6.48 -17.56
CA ALA A 367 -22.48 5.07 -17.89
C ALA A 367 -23.09 4.21 -16.77
N THR A 368 -23.73 3.12 -17.13
CA THR A 368 -24.17 2.07 -16.21
C THR A 368 -23.55 0.74 -16.62
N LEU A 369 -22.85 0.09 -15.70
CA LEU A 369 -22.34 -1.27 -15.85
C LEU A 369 -23.30 -2.25 -15.21
N ILE A 370 -23.67 -3.31 -15.93
CA ILE A 370 -24.37 -4.46 -15.38
C ILE A 370 -23.65 -5.70 -15.89
N CYS A 371 -23.20 -6.55 -14.99
CA CYS A 371 -22.53 -7.79 -15.36
C CYS A 371 -22.65 -8.85 -14.27
N ASP A 372 -22.36 -10.09 -14.64
CA ASP A 372 -22.18 -11.20 -13.71
C ASP A 372 -20.93 -10.94 -12.83
N LYS A 373 -21.05 -11.12 -11.52
CA LYS A 373 -19.98 -10.86 -10.56
C LYS A 373 -18.76 -11.77 -10.78
N ASP A 374 -18.95 -13.00 -11.23
CA ASP A 374 -17.86 -13.95 -11.47
C ASP A 374 -17.06 -13.66 -12.75
N ARG A 375 -17.58 -12.79 -13.61
CA ARG A 375 -16.90 -12.35 -14.84
C ARG A 375 -16.10 -11.06 -14.68
N MET A 376 -16.06 -10.51 -13.47
CA MET A 376 -15.31 -9.29 -13.13
C MET A 376 -13.91 -9.67 -12.62
N SER A 377 -13.03 -10.09 -13.48
CA SER A 377 -11.62 -10.38 -13.19
C SER A 377 -10.68 -9.37 -13.84
#